data_b6b46d7a4280a721238d2113f4125114
#
_entry.id   b6b46d7a4280a721238d2113f4125114
#
_cell.length_a   1.000
_cell.length_b   1.000
_cell.length_c   1.000
_cell.angle_alpha   90.00
_cell.angle_beta   90.00
_cell.angle_gamma   90.00
#
_symmetry.space_group_name_H-M   'P 1'
#
loop_
_entity.id
_entity.type
_entity.pdbx_description
1 polymer ?
#
loop_
_entity_poly.entity_id
_entity_poly.type
_entity_poly.pdbx_seq_one_letter_code
_entity_poly.pdbx_strand_id
1 'polypeptide(L)'
;SIVMSAHAERTFADLVTDERELLLFAMTPPRATTSAERAQEIADATLTRLDGLDVDALILYDLDDESDRTDDDRPFPYLETMDPADFLAGPLAGWGGNAIVYRCVGKYDEAQLRDFLTSRRQGDATVFVGASSSDKPVRTSLPRAVDLAAEHEHVTLGGVVIPERHARTSAEHERLLRKQDSGAAFFVSQVVYDTGEAKNTISDYAYACAERGIRPARLIFTLSLCGSEKTLDFQIG
;
A
#
# COMPACT_ATOMS: atom_id res chain seq x y z
N SER A 1 -15.74 19.24 16.76
CA SER A 1 -14.72 18.57 17.61
C SER A 1 -14.33 17.29 16.90
N ILE A 2 -13.08 17.24 16.46
CA ILE A 2 -12.49 16.03 15.94
C ILE A 2 -12.35 15.08 17.13
N VAL A 3 -13.20 14.06 17.21
CA VAL A 3 -12.97 12.96 18.11
C VAL A 3 -11.82 12.16 17.51
N MET A 4 -10.61 12.44 17.94
CA MET A 4 -9.47 11.59 17.61
C MET A 4 -9.73 10.23 18.27
N SER A 5 -9.84 9.18 17.45
CA SER A 5 -9.89 7.81 17.93
C SER A 5 -8.67 7.57 18.83
N ALA A 6 -8.83 6.79 19.91
CA ALA A 6 -7.71 6.39 20.79
C ALA A 6 -6.58 5.68 20.02
N HIS A 7 -6.83 5.26 18.76
CA HIS A 7 -5.85 4.64 17.88
C HIS A 7 -5.03 5.68 17.07
N ALA A 8 -5.45 6.95 17.00
CA ALA A 8 -4.78 8.00 16.23
C ALA A 8 -3.42 8.43 16.83
N GLU A 9 -3.12 8.02 18.06
CA GLU A 9 -1.84 8.33 18.72
C GLU A 9 -0.74 7.31 18.42
N ARG A 10 -1.09 6.15 17.84
CA ARG A 10 -0.11 5.11 17.48
C ARG A 10 0.36 5.28 16.05
N THR A 11 1.67 5.18 15.85
CA THR A 11 2.23 5.15 14.50
C THR A 11 1.88 3.83 13.79
N PHE A 12 1.88 3.81 12.47
CA PHE A 12 1.67 2.57 11.74
C PHE A 12 2.80 1.56 12.01
N ALA A 13 4.01 2.02 12.26
CA ALA A 13 5.12 1.17 12.67
C ALA A 13 4.81 0.41 13.97
N ASP A 14 4.17 1.07 14.94
CA ASP A 14 3.73 0.41 16.18
C ASP A 14 2.61 -0.59 15.91
N LEU A 15 1.67 -0.25 15.04
CA LEU A 15 0.53 -1.12 14.70
C LEU A 15 0.96 -2.41 14.02
N VAL A 16 1.96 -2.40 13.14
CA VAL A 16 2.41 -3.61 12.45
C VAL A 16 3.17 -4.58 13.35
N THR A 17 3.67 -4.12 14.48
CA THR A 17 4.33 -4.97 15.48
C THR A 17 3.38 -5.45 16.60
N ASP A 18 2.18 -4.87 16.68
CA ASP A 18 1.14 -5.27 17.62
C ASP A 18 0.46 -6.56 17.13
N GLU A 19 0.03 -7.43 18.03
CA GLU A 19 -0.64 -8.70 17.70
C GLU A 19 -2.14 -8.53 17.45
N ARG A 20 -2.71 -7.35 17.65
CA ARG A 20 -4.14 -7.12 17.45
C ARG A 20 -4.50 -7.04 15.96
N GLU A 21 -5.76 -7.32 15.65
CA GLU A 21 -6.30 -7.14 14.30
C GLU A 21 -6.36 -5.66 13.92
N LEU A 22 -6.13 -5.36 12.64
CA LEU A 22 -6.20 -4.03 12.07
C LEU A 22 -7.42 -3.88 11.17
N LEU A 23 -8.08 -2.73 11.26
CA LEU A 23 -9.10 -2.32 10.30
C LEU A 23 -8.51 -1.24 9.41
N LEU A 24 -8.42 -1.51 8.12
CA LEU A 24 -7.89 -0.59 7.13
C LEU A 24 -8.97 -0.24 6.11
N PHE A 25 -8.97 1.00 5.68
CA PHE A 25 -9.83 1.47 4.60
C PHE A 25 -8.95 1.85 3.40
N ALA A 26 -9.20 1.23 2.25
CA ALA A 26 -8.42 1.48 1.05
C ALA A 26 -9.26 2.24 0.02
N MET A 27 -8.65 3.22 -0.63
CA MET A 27 -9.28 3.93 -1.73
C MET A 27 -8.26 4.31 -2.81
N THR A 28 -8.76 4.45 -4.01
CA THR A 28 -8.03 5.05 -5.11
C THR A 28 -8.35 6.55 -5.13
N PRO A 29 -7.34 7.42 -5.19
CA PRO A 29 -7.59 8.86 -5.38
C PRO A 29 -8.39 9.12 -6.67
N PRO A 30 -9.03 10.29 -6.80
CA PRO A 30 -9.70 10.66 -8.04
C PRO A 30 -8.75 10.65 -9.23
N ARG A 31 -9.28 10.58 -10.44
CA ARG A 31 -8.50 10.71 -11.67
C ARG A 31 -7.75 12.05 -11.71
N ALA A 32 -6.58 12.06 -12.32
CA ALA A 32 -5.75 13.27 -12.46
C ALA A 32 -6.50 14.44 -13.12
N THR A 33 -7.47 14.15 -13.97
CA THR A 33 -8.30 15.14 -14.68
C THR A 33 -9.47 15.68 -13.85
N THR A 34 -9.69 15.18 -12.64
CA THR A 34 -10.79 15.60 -11.77
C THR A 34 -10.58 17.04 -11.32
N SER A 35 -11.65 17.85 -11.31
CA SER A 35 -11.57 19.22 -10.81
C SER A 35 -11.26 19.26 -9.32
N ALA A 36 -10.66 20.35 -8.88
CA ALA A 36 -10.36 20.54 -7.46
C ALA A 36 -11.62 20.50 -6.58
N GLU A 37 -12.74 21.06 -7.07
CA GLU A 37 -14.03 21.03 -6.36
C GLU A 37 -14.54 19.61 -6.21
N ARG A 38 -14.51 18.81 -7.28
CA ARG A 38 -14.96 17.41 -7.22
C ARG A 38 -14.05 16.55 -6.35
N ALA A 39 -12.76 16.76 -6.41
CA ALA A 39 -11.80 16.08 -5.54
C ALA A 39 -12.10 16.36 -4.06
N GLN A 40 -12.42 17.61 -3.72
CA GLN A 40 -12.80 17.98 -2.35
C GLN A 40 -14.12 17.33 -1.92
N GLU A 41 -15.12 17.29 -2.80
CA GLU A 41 -16.40 16.59 -2.51
C GLU A 41 -16.16 15.10 -2.21
N ILE A 42 -15.32 14.44 -2.99
CA ILE A 42 -14.97 13.03 -2.79
C ILE A 42 -14.25 12.84 -1.46
N ALA A 43 -13.31 13.73 -1.14
CA ALA A 43 -12.59 13.71 0.13
C ALA A 43 -13.53 13.91 1.32
N ASP A 44 -14.44 14.88 1.24
CA ASP A 44 -15.39 15.18 2.30
C ASP A 44 -16.33 13.98 2.55
N ALA A 45 -16.82 13.35 1.49
CA ALA A 45 -17.65 12.15 1.59
C ALA A 45 -16.87 10.98 2.22
N THR A 46 -15.59 10.85 1.89
CA THR A 46 -14.70 9.83 2.46
C THR A 46 -14.50 10.08 3.96
N LEU A 47 -14.21 11.31 4.35
CA LEU A 47 -14.03 11.67 5.77
C LEU A 47 -15.30 11.43 6.59
N THR A 48 -16.46 11.76 6.03
CA THR A 48 -17.75 11.48 6.68
C THR A 48 -17.95 9.97 6.91
N ARG A 49 -17.58 9.16 5.91
CA ARG A 49 -17.67 7.70 6.02
C ARG A 49 -16.71 7.14 7.06
N LEU A 50 -15.49 7.64 7.09
CA LEU A 50 -14.46 7.22 8.04
C LEU A 50 -14.76 7.64 9.49
N ASP A 51 -15.46 8.73 9.68
CA ASP A 51 -15.87 9.20 11.01
C ASP A 51 -16.75 8.21 11.76
N GLY A 52 -17.52 7.39 11.02
CA GLY A 52 -18.34 6.31 11.58
C GLY A 52 -17.59 4.99 11.83
N LEU A 53 -16.30 4.90 11.50
CA LEU A 53 -15.50 3.68 11.57
C LEU A 53 -14.24 3.92 12.40
N ASP A 54 -13.89 2.91 13.20
CA ASP A 54 -12.62 2.91 13.95
C ASP A 54 -11.51 2.33 13.08
N VAL A 55 -11.00 3.15 12.16
CA VAL A 55 -10.03 2.74 11.14
C VAL A 55 -8.61 2.99 11.63
N ASP A 56 -7.77 1.96 11.60
CA ASP A 56 -6.38 2.04 12.03
C ASP A 56 -5.48 2.75 11.02
N ALA A 57 -5.78 2.63 9.73
CA ALA A 57 -5.06 3.35 8.68
C ALA A 57 -5.90 3.47 7.40
N LEU A 58 -5.61 4.52 6.64
CA LEU A 58 -6.15 4.76 5.32
C LEU A 58 -5.10 4.39 4.28
N ILE A 59 -5.47 3.55 3.32
CA ILE A 59 -4.61 3.17 2.20
C ILE A 59 -4.98 4.03 0.98
N LEU A 60 -4.01 4.69 0.39
CA LEU A 60 -4.17 5.47 -0.84
C LEU A 60 -3.27 4.89 -1.94
N TYR A 61 -3.90 4.38 -3.00
CA TYR A 61 -3.18 3.81 -4.14
C TYR A 61 -2.63 4.88 -5.08
N ASP A 62 -1.53 4.55 -5.74
CA ASP A 62 -0.94 5.33 -6.83
C ASP A 62 -1.06 4.52 -8.12
N LEU A 63 -1.90 4.96 -9.04
CA LEU A 63 -2.10 4.30 -10.33
C LEU A 63 -1.46 5.11 -11.44
N ASP A 64 -0.79 4.39 -12.33
CA ASP A 64 -0.25 4.94 -13.57
C ASP A 64 -1.22 4.69 -14.73
N ASP A 65 -1.11 5.50 -15.78
CA ASP A 65 -1.90 5.34 -16.99
C ASP A 65 -1.51 4.06 -17.72
N GLU A 66 -2.49 3.18 -17.94
CA GLU A 66 -2.36 1.92 -18.67
C GLU A 66 -3.01 1.99 -20.06
N SER A 67 -3.36 3.17 -20.55
CA SER A 67 -4.09 3.31 -21.84
C SER A 67 -3.32 2.76 -23.05
N ASP A 68 -1.99 2.64 -22.95
CA ASP A 68 -1.11 2.09 -23.99
C ASP A 68 -0.98 0.55 -23.90
N ARG A 69 -1.62 -0.09 -22.92
CA ARG A 69 -1.58 -1.52 -22.75
C ARG A 69 -2.48 -2.19 -23.78
N THR A 70 -1.91 -3.18 -24.50
CA THR A 70 -2.62 -3.99 -25.48
C THR A 70 -3.10 -5.32 -24.91
N ASP A 71 -2.82 -5.63 -23.63
CA ASP A 71 -3.21 -6.89 -22.99
C ASP A 71 -4.70 -6.89 -22.64
N ASP A 72 -5.39 -7.94 -23.14
CA ASP A 72 -6.83 -8.14 -22.99
C ASP A 72 -7.27 -8.51 -21.56
N ASP A 73 -6.39 -8.48 -20.57
CA ASP A 73 -6.66 -8.95 -19.22
C ASP A 73 -7.63 -8.05 -18.43
N ARG A 74 -7.94 -6.85 -18.95
CA ARG A 74 -8.92 -5.93 -18.35
C ARG A 74 -9.76 -5.27 -19.44
N PRO A 75 -11.10 -5.25 -19.26
CA PRO A 75 -11.97 -4.57 -20.22
C PRO A 75 -11.74 -3.04 -20.25
N PHE A 76 -11.18 -2.47 -19.17
CA PHE A 76 -10.86 -1.04 -19.08
C PHE A 76 -9.46 -0.84 -18.49
N PRO A 77 -8.58 -0.07 -19.15
CA PRO A 77 -7.26 0.25 -18.61
C PRO A 77 -7.40 1.18 -17.39
N TYR A 78 -6.46 1.08 -16.45
CA TYR A 78 -6.35 2.09 -15.39
C TYR A 78 -5.91 3.42 -15.98
N LEU A 79 -6.54 4.49 -15.54
CA LEU A 79 -6.14 5.85 -15.84
C LEU A 79 -5.37 6.42 -14.66
N GLU A 80 -4.45 7.33 -14.95
CA GLU A 80 -3.65 8.00 -13.92
C GLU A 80 -4.55 8.71 -12.92
N THR A 81 -4.25 8.51 -11.65
CA THR A 81 -4.89 9.20 -10.55
C THR A 81 -4.13 10.48 -10.17
N MET A 82 -4.79 11.32 -9.39
CA MET A 82 -4.10 12.37 -8.64
C MET A 82 -2.99 11.72 -7.79
N ASP A 83 -1.93 12.47 -7.53
CA ASP A 83 -0.88 12.01 -6.62
C ASP A 83 -1.50 11.74 -5.24
N PRO A 84 -1.39 10.51 -4.72
CA PRO A 84 -1.99 10.17 -3.43
C PRO A 84 -1.42 10.99 -2.26
N ALA A 85 -0.17 11.40 -2.33
CA ALA A 85 0.43 12.26 -1.31
C ALA A 85 -0.20 13.66 -1.32
N ASP A 86 -0.42 14.23 -2.50
CA ASP A 86 -1.07 15.53 -2.66
C ASP A 86 -2.55 15.46 -2.25
N PHE A 87 -3.22 14.36 -2.58
CA PHE A 87 -4.60 14.14 -2.19
C PHE A 87 -4.74 14.04 -0.67
N LEU A 88 -3.81 13.37 -0.01
CA LEU A 88 -3.78 13.27 1.45
C LEU A 88 -3.50 14.64 2.11
N ALA A 89 -2.55 15.40 1.58
CA ALA A 89 -2.12 16.66 2.16
C ALA A 89 -3.12 17.80 1.91
N GLY A 90 -3.87 17.75 0.80
CA GLY A 90 -4.84 18.78 0.40
C GLY A 90 -6.27 18.37 0.72
N PRO A 91 -7.00 17.74 -0.23
CA PRO A 91 -8.42 17.42 -0.04
C PRO A 91 -8.71 16.58 1.23
N LEU A 92 -7.86 15.63 1.56
CA LEU A 92 -7.99 14.79 2.76
C LEU A 92 -7.24 15.32 3.98
N ALA A 93 -6.88 16.59 4.03
CA ALA A 93 -6.14 17.18 5.16
C ALA A 93 -6.85 17.01 6.50
N GLY A 94 -8.17 16.82 6.51
CA GLY A 94 -8.95 16.53 7.72
C GLY A 94 -8.74 15.13 8.30
N TRP A 95 -8.07 14.21 7.56
CA TRP A 95 -7.70 12.90 8.10
C TRP A 95 -6.50 13.00 9.03
N GLY A 96 -6.73 12.81 10.33
CA GLY A 96 -5.68 12.88 11.34
C GLY A 96 -5.07 11.55 11.73
N GLY A 97 -5.57 10.43 11.17
CA GLY A 97 -5.07 9.09 11.46
C GLY A 97 -3.86 8.69 10.61
N ASN A 98 -3.46 7.43 10.74
CA ASN A 98 -2.37 6.87 9.95
C ASN A 98 -2.77 6.70 8.48
N ALA A 99 -1.80 6.82 7.59
CA ALA A 99 -1.99 6.57 6.17
C ALA A 99 -0.87 5.68 5.62
N ILE A 100 -1.24 4.85 4.66
CA ILE A 100 -0.31 4.08 3.83
C ILE A 100 -0.41 4.67 2.43
N VAL A 101 0.61 5.37 1.99
CA VAL A 101 0.63 6.02 0.68
C VAL A 101 1.45 5.18 -0.28
N TYR A 102 0.83 4.75 -1.36
CA TYR A 102 1.50 4.03 -2.42
C TYR A 102 2.28 4.98 -3.32
N ARG A 103 3.34 4.47 -3.91
CA ARG A 103 4.15 5.18 -4.89
C ARG A 103 4.57 4.25 -6.01
N CYS A 104 4.11 4.55 -7.21
CA CYS A 104 4.55 3.88 -8.44
C CYS A 104 5.91 4.50 -8.83
N VAL A 105 6.99 3.90 -8.37
CA VAL A 105 8.31 4.54 -8.36
C VAL A 105 8.87 4.84 -9.75
N GLY A 106 8.48 4.06 -10.75
CA GLY A 106 8.93 4.31 -12.13
C GLY A 106 8.46 5.64 -12.74
N LYS A 107 7.44 6.26 -12.17
CA LYS A 107 6.91 7.57 -12.61
C LYS A 107 7.79 8.74 -12.20
N TYR A 108 8.65 8.56 -11.21
CA TYR A 108 9.36 9.64 -10.51
C TYR A 108 10.86 9.50 -10.66
N ASP A 109 11.56 10.63 -10.76
CA ASP A 109 13.02 10.64 -10.63
C ASP A 109 13.45 10.58 -9.17
N GLU A 110 14.76 10.44 -8.92
CA GLU A 110 15.29 10.34 -7.56
C GLU A 110 15.00 11.57 -6.71
N ALA A 111 15.06 12.77 -7.28
CA ALA A 111 14.80 14.01 -6.57
C ALA A 111 13.33 14.05 -6.11
N GLN A 112 12.40 13.66 -6.96
CA GLN A 112 10.97 13.58 -6.63
C GLN A 112 10.71 12.55 -5.54
N LEU A 113 11.38 11.39 -5.59
CA LEU A 113 11.26 10.37 -4.54
C LEU A 113 11.86 10.83 -3.21
N ARG A 114 12.98 11.53 -3.21
CA ARG A 114 13.57 12.12 -2.00
C ARG A 114 12.63 13.15 -1.37
N ASP A 115 12.03 14.02 -2.16
CA ASP A 115 11.05 15.00 -1.69
C ASP A 115 9.82 14.30 -1.08
N PHE A 116 9.32 13.28 -1.75
CA PHE A 116 8.22 12.46 -1.23
C PHE A 116 8.57 11.84 0.13
N LEU A 117 9.71 11.19 0.24
CA LEU A 117 10.15 10.52 1.48
C LEU A 117 10.36 11.51 2.61
N THR A 118 10.99 12.66 2.32
CA THR A 118 11.23 13.71 3.31
C THR A 118 9.94 14.30 3.83
N SER A 119 8.91 14.43 2.99
CA SER A 119 7.62 15.03 3.35
C SER A 119 6.66 14.07 4.05
N ARG A 120 7.03 12.78 4.21
CA ARG A 120 6.15 11.83 4.91
C ARG A 120 5.97 12.23 6.36
N ARG A 121 4.73 12.17 6.82
CA ARG A 121 4.43 12.39 8.25
C ARG A 121 5.04 11.25 9.06
N GLN A 122 5.55 11.59 10.24
CA GLN A 122 6.00 10.55 11.16
C GLN A 122 4.82 9.66 11.54
N GLY A 123 4.99 8.35 11.42
CA GLY A 123 3.95 7.38 11.73
C GLY A 123 3.16 6.90 10.53
N ASP A 124 3.25 7.57 9.38
CA ASP A 124 2.71 7.06 8.13
C ASP A 124 3.63 6.00 7.53
N ALA A 125 3.06 5.17 6.68
CA ALA A 125 3.80 4.16 5.93
C ALA A 125 3.73 4.44 4.43
N THR A 126 4.65 3.88 3.68
CA THR A 126 4.62 3.91 2.22
C THR A 126 4.83 2.52 1.65
N VAL A 127 4.20 2.25 0.51
CA VAL A 127 4.40 1.02 -0.26
C VAL A 127 4.90 1.41 -1.64
N PHE A 128 6.05 0.90 -2.02
CA PHE A 128 6.60 1.11 -3.35
C PHE A 128 6.18 -0.02 -4.28
N VAL A 129 5.71 0.36 -5.46
CA VAL A 129 5.40 -0.57 -6.55
C VAL A 129 6.23 -0.22 -7.77
N GLY A 130 6.59 -1.23 -8.54
CA GLY A 130 7.32 -1.06 -9.78
C GLY A 130 6.42 -0.52 -10.90
N ALA A 131 7.01 -0.31 -12.09
CA ALA A 131 6.27 0.14 -13.26
C ALA A 131 5.20 -0.86 -13.67
N SER A 132 4.01 -0.37 -13.99
CA SER A 132 2.85 -1.19 -14.39
C SER A 132 2.96 -1.69 -15.83
N SER A 133 3.82 -1.10 -16.65
CA SER A 133 3.99 -1.43 -18.07
C SER A 133 5.46 -1.45 -18.44
N SER A 134 5.88 -2.47 -19.23
CA SER A 134 7.24 -2.57 -19.75
C SER A 134 7.58 -1.52 -20.83
N ASP A 135 6.56 -0.87 -21.39
CA ASP A 135 6.72 0.06 -22.52
C ASP A 135 6.97 1.52 -22.07
N LYS A 136 6.77 1.80 -20.79
CA LYS A 136 7.03 3.13 -20.23
C LYS A 136 8.45 3.24 -19.71
N PRO A 137 9.12 4.40 -19.93
CA PRO A 137 10.42 4.63 -19.33
C PRO A 137 10.34 4.59 -17.80
N VAL A 138 11.22 3.83 -17.20
CA VAL A 138 11.35 3.72 -15.74
C VAL A 138 12.39 4.75 -15.29
N ARG A 139 11.96 5.81 -14.62
CA ARG A 139 12.87 6.87 -14.13
C ARG A 139 13.67 6.41 -12.92
N THR A 140 13.04 5.62 -12.05
CA THR A 140 13.70 5.03 -10.88
C THR A 140 13.27 3.58 -10.76
N SER A 141 14.24 2.68 -10.59
CA SER A 141 13.97 1.26 -10.35
C SER A 141 13.45 1.04 -8.94
N LEU A 142 12.70 -0.05 -8.73
CA LEU A 142 12.22 -0.42 -7.41
C LEU A 142 13.37 -0.63 -6.40
N PRO A 143 14.46 -1.37 -6.73
CA PRO A 143 15.59 -1.51 -5.81
C PRO A 143 16.22 -0.15 -5.43
N ARG A 144 16.33 0.77 -6.38
CA ARG A 144 16.88 2.11 -6.08
C ARG A 144 15.97 2.91 -5.16
N ALA A 145 14.66 2.84 -5.39
CA ALA A 145 13.68 3.50 -4.52
C ALA A 145 13.74 2.96 -3.08
N VAL A 146 13.90 1.66 -2.92
CA VAL A 146 14.06 1.02 -1.60
C VAL A 146 15.33 1.52 -0.91
N ASP A 147 16.44 1.66 -1.64
CA ASP A 147 17.68 2.23 -1.10
C ASP A 147 17.49 3.67 -0.62
N LEU A 148 16.75 4.47 -1.38
CA LEU A 148 16.40 5.84 -0.98
C LEU A 148 15.54 5.87 0.29
N ALA A 149 14.57 4.97 0.40
CA ALA A 149 13.74 4.85 1.60
C ALA A 149 14.57 4.51 2.85
N ALA A 150 15.59 3.67 2.70
CA ALA A 150 16.47 3.29 3.81
C ALA A 150 17.27 4.48 4.39
N GLU A 151 17.46 5.55 3.62
CA GLU A 151 18.08 6.79 4.08
C GLU A 151 17.16 7.67 4.95
N HIS A 152 15.87 7.28 5.06
CA HIS A 152 14.84 8.06 5.76
C HIS A 152 14.24 7.21 6.90
N GLU A 153 14.84 7.28 8.07
CA GLU A 153 14.47 6.44 9.24
C GLU A 153 13.03 6.66 9.73
N HIS A 154 12.44 7.81 9.46
CA HIS A 154 11.06 8.13 9.86
C HIS A 154 10.02 7.44 8.97
N VAL A 155 10.42 6.84 7.87
CA VAL A 155 9.52 6.19 6.91
C VAL A 155 9.42 4.70 7.22
N THR A 156 8.20 4.21 7.41
CA THR A 156 7.93 2.78 7.48
C THR A 156 7.61 2.27 6.07
N LEU A 157 8.49 1.42 5.54
CA LEU A 157 8.35 0.87 4.20
C LEU A 157 7.62 -0.46 4.24
N GLY A 158 6.60 -0.60 3.39
CA GLY A 158 5.95 -1.86 3.08
C GLY A 158 6.24 -2.31 1.65
N GLY A 159 5.92 -3.54 1.37
CA GLY A 159 6.01 -4.13 0.05
C GLY A 159 4.69 -4.74 -0.41
N VAL A 160 4.64 -5.16 -1.66
CA VAL A 160 3.49 -5.85 -2.25
C VAL A 160 3.73 -7.36 -2.17
N VAL A 161 2.68 -8.10 -1.80
CA VAL A 161 2.61 -9.54 -1.89
C VAL A 161 1.59 -9.94 -2.96
N ILE A 162 1.95 -10.88 -3.84
CA ILE A 162 1.08 -11.33 -4.93
C ILE A 162 0.91 -12.84 -4.80
N PRO A 163 -0.14 -13.33 -4.09
CA PRO A 163 -0.36 -14.76 -3.88
C PRO A 163 -0.47 -15.56 -5.17
N GLU A 164 -1.02 -14.97 -6.21
CA GLU A 164 -1.17 -15.63 -7.52
C GLU A 164 0.18 -15.98 -8.17
N ARG A 165 1.25 -15.24 -7.87
CA ARG A 165 2.60 -15.61 -8.29
C ARG A 165 3.09 -16.87 -7.60
N HIS A 166 2.69 -17.10 -6.36
CA HIS A 166 3.05 -18.31 -5.62
C HIS A 166 2.48 -19.57 -6.27
N ALA A 167 1.26 -19.48 -6.82
CA ALA A 167 0.66 -20.56 -7.58
C ALA A 167 1.49 -20.98 -8.79
N ARG A 168 2.13 -20.00 -9.46
CA ARG A 168 2.90 -20.25 -10.71
C ARG A 168 4.35 -20.64 -10.44
N THR A 169 4.97 -20.09 -9.43
CA THR A 169 6.42 -20.18 -9.20
C THR A 169 6.79 -20.87 -7.90
N SER A 170 5.85 -20.99 -6.96
CA SER A 170 6.08 -21.43 -5.56
C SER A 170 7.19 -20.63 -4.85
N ALA A 171 7.45 -19.41 -5.29
CA ALA A 171 8.59 -18.61 -4.86
C ALA A 171 8.21 -17.21 -4.33
N GLU A 172 6.92 -16.87 -4.19
CA GLU A 172 6.52 -15.56 -3.69
C GLU A 172 7.02 -15.32 -2.26
N HIS A 173 7.01 -16.35 -1.41
CA HIS A 173 7.54 -16.26 -0.06
C HIS A 173 9.04 -15.91 -0.03
N GLU A 174 9.82 -16.39 -0.99
CA GLU A 174 11.24 -16.01 -1.11
C GLU A 174 11.41 -14.53 -1.47
N ARG A 175 10.51 -14.01 -2.32
CA ARG A 175 10.50 -12.58 -2.65
C ARG A 175 10.17 -11.74 -1.43
N LEU A 176 9.23 -12.18 -0.59
CA LEU A 176 8.90 -11.51 0.67
C LEU A 176 10.12 -11.46 1.61
N LEU A 177 10.83 -12.57 1.74
CA LEU A 177 12.05 -12.62 2.54
C LEU A 177 13.10 -11.64 2.05
N ARG A 178 13.33 -11.55 0.74
CA ARG A 178 14.29 -10.59 0.16
C ARG A 178 13.86 -9.14 0.42
N LYS A 179 12.57 -8.85 0.26
CA LYS A 179 12.03 -7.51 0.55
C LYS A 179 12.16 -7.15 2.03
N GLN A 180 11.91 -8.11 2.90
CA GLN A 180 12.08 -7.92 4.35
C GLN A 180 13.54 -7.66 4.71
N ASP A 181 14.48 -8.40 4.13
CA ASP A 181 15.91 -8.17 4.28
C ASP A 181 16.32 -6.77 3.81
N SER A 182 15.61 -6.21 2.83
CA SER A 182 15.83 -4.85 2.29
C SER A 182 15.10 -3.76 3.08
N GLY A 183 14.38 -4.10 4.14
CA GLY A 183 13.77 -3.12 5.06
C GLY A 183 12.24 -3.06 5.06
N ALA A 184 11.54 -3.91 4.31
CA ALA A 184 10.09 -3.96 4.35
C ALA A 184 9.60 -4.48 5.72
N ALA A 185 8.71 -3.73 6.36
CA ALA A 185 8.16 -4.05 7.69
C ALA A 185 6.81 -4.77 7.62
N PHE A 186 6.13 -4.69 6.50
CA PHE A 186 4.85 -5.32 6.25
C PHE A 186 4.64 -5.53 4.76
N PHE A 187 3.63 -6.32 4.41
CA PHE A 187 3.26 -6.55 3.02
C PHE A 187 1.76 -6.41 2.83
N VAL A 188 1.36 -5.81 1.73
CA VAL A 188 -0.04 -5.64 1.34
C VAL A 188 -0.27 -6.32 0.00
N SER A 189 -1.33 -7.12 -0.10
CA SER A 189 -1.71 -7.73 -1.37
C SER A 189 -2.50 -6.75 -2.24
N GLN A 190 -2.50 -7.01 -3.54
CA GLN A 190 -3.58 -6.57 -4.41
C GLN A 190 -4.84 -7.37 -4.08
N VAL A 191 -5.97 -7.02 -4.69
CA VAL A 191 -7.22 -7.76 -4.47
C VAL A 191 -6.99 -9.25 -4.75
N VAL A 192 -7.30 -10.09 -3.75
CA VAL A 192 -7.11 -11.54 -3.82
C VAL A 192 -8.45 -12.19 -4.17
N TYR A 193 -8.46 -12.98 -5.22
CA TYR A 193 -9.63 -13.74 -5.65
C TYR A 193 -9.57 -15.21 -5.21
N ASP A 194 -8.38 -15.72 -4.93
CA ASP A 194 -8.14 -17.09 -4.51
C ASP A 194 -7.59 -17.14 -3.08
N THR A 195 -8.46 -17.46 -2.12
CA THR A 195 -8.08 -17.56 -0.71
C THR A 195 -7.17 -18.76 -0.41
N GLY A 196 -7.24 -19.82 -1.25
CA GLY A 196 -6.35 -20.97 -1.13
C GLY A 196 -4.90 -20.60 -1.39
N GLU A 197 -4.65 -19.81 -2.43
CA GLU A 197 -3.30 -19.31 -2.75
C GLU A 197 -2.77 -18.34 -1.70
N ALA A 198 -3.64 -17.50 -1.13
CA ALA A 198 -3.27 -16.64 -0.01
C ALA A 198 -2.80 -17.48 1.18
N LYS A 199 -3.53 -18.52 1.55
CA LYS A 199 -3.17 -19.43 2.64
C LYS A 199 -1.85 -20.16 2.37
N ASN A 200 -1.62 -20.63 1.15
CA ASN A 200 -0.37 -21.29 0.77
C ASN A 200 0.82 -20.34 0.89
N THR A 201 0.67 -19.10 0.41
CA THR A 201 1.71 -18.07 0.54
C THR A 201 2.03 -17.77 1.99
N ILE A 202 1.01 -17.62 2.85
CA ILE A 202 1.17 -17.38 4.28
C ILE A 202 1.93 -18.54 4.94
N SER A 203 1.51 -19.78 4.67
CA SER A 203 2.10 -20.97 5.28
C SER A 203 3.57 -21.14 4.89
N ASP A 204 3.89 -21.00 3.61
CA ASP A 204 5.26 -21.15 3.12
C ASP A 204 6.17 -20.03 3.61
N TYR A 205 5.65 -18.80 3.68
CA TYR A 205 6.39 -17.67 4.24
C TYR A 205 6.65 -17.84 5.74
N ALA A 206 5.64 -18.25 6.52
CA ALA A 206 5.79 -18.48 7.95
C ALA A 206 6.81 -19.60 8.23
N TYR A 207 6.76 -20.68 7.46
CA TYR A 207 7.72 -21.78 7.56
C TYR A 207 9.15 -21.34 7.25
N ALA A 208 9.33 -20.58 6.17
CA ALA A 208 10.65 -20.08 5.78
C ALA A 208 11.22 -19.09 6.81
N CYS A 209 10.39 -18.24 7.42
CA CYS A 209 10.81 -17.38 8.52
C CYS A 209 11.26 -18.20 9.74
N ALA A 210 10.50 -19.24 10.10
CA ALA A 210 10.84 -20.11 11.20
C ALA A 210 12.18 -20.83 10.98
N GLU A 211 12.44 -21.33 9.77
CA GLU A 211 13.73 -21.95 9.42
C GLU A 211 14.91 -20.98 9.56
N ARG A 212 14.71 -19.70 9.24
CA ARG A 212 15.73 -18.66 9.35
C ARG A 212 15.82 -18.03 10.75
N GLY A 213 14.92 -18.38 11.65
CA GLY A 213 14.86 -17.80 13.00
C GLY A 213 14.51 -16.31 12.99
N ILE A 214 13.74 -15.86 12.02
CA ILE A 214 13.29 -14.45 11.92
C ILE A 214 11.79 -14.35 12.17
N ARG A 215 11.36 -13.19 12.70
CA ARG A 215 9.95 -12.92 12.91
C ARG A 215 9.31 -12.57 11.54
N PRO A 216 8.17 -13.18 11.18
CA PRO A 216 7.44 -12.79 9.97
C PRO A 216 6.99 -11.34 10.03
N ALA A 217 7.11 -10.63 8.92
CA ALA A 217 6.45 -9.35 8.74
C ALA A 217 4.94 -9.55 8.62
N ARG A 218 4.18 -8.53 8.96
CA ARG A 218 2.72 -8.60 8.87
C ARG A 218 2.26 -8.65 7.43
N LEU A 219 1.32 -9.55 7.13
CA LEU A 219 0.71 -9.70 5.81
C LEU A 219 -0.74 -9.17 5.86
N ILE A 220 -1.07 -8.29 4.94
CA ILE A 220 -2.38 -7.66 4.83
C ILE A 220 -2.96 -8.01 3.47
N PHE A 221 -4.10 -8.73 3.48
CA PHE A 221 -4.75 -9.16 2.24
C PHE A 221 -6.01 -8.34 1.97
N THR A 222 -6.10 -7.82 0.75
CA THR A 222 -7.27 -7.10 0.26
C THR A 222 -8.18 -8.07 -0.48
N LEU A 223 -9.44 -8.15 -0.05
CA LEU A 223 -10.46 -9.00 -0.66
C LEU A 223 -11.55 -8.15 -1.29
N SER A 224 -12.02 -8.58 -2.47
CA SER A 224 -13.21 -8.02 -3.09
C SER A 224 -14.42 -8.85 -2.69
N LEU A 225 -15.41 -8.21 -2.08
CA LEU A 225 -16.68 -8.83 -1.70
C LEU A 225 -17.82 -8.09 -2.38
N CYS A 226 -18.45 -8.70 -3.37
CA CYS A 226 -19.72 -8.24 -3.98
C CYS A 226 -19.82 -6.70 -4.16
N GLY A 227 -18.86 -6.09 -4.86
CA GLY A 227 -18.85 -4.65 -5.16
C GLY A 227 -18.21 -3.75 -4.10
N SER A 228 -17.71 -4.31 -2.99
CA SER A 228 -16.91 -3.59 -2.01
C SER A 228 -15.57 -4.27 -1.76
N GLU A 229 -14.52 -3.49 -1.63
CA GLU A 229 -13.21 -3.99 -1.22
C GLU A 229 -13.11 -3.98 0.30
N LYS A 230 -12.72 -5.10 0.87
CA LYS A 230 -12.37 -5.20 2.29
C LYS A 230 -10.94 -5.66 2.42
N THR A 231 -10.23 -5.05 3.34
CA THR A 231 -8.88 -5.44 3.67
C THR A 231 -8.90 -6.29 4.92
N LEU A 232 -8.42 -7.53 4.80
CA LEU A 232 -8.26 -8.45 5.92
C LEU A 232 -6.80 -8.52 6.31
N ASP A 233 -6.58 -8.50 7.61
CA ASP A 233 -5.28 -8.64 8.22
C ASP A 233 -5.13 -10.06 8.76
N PHE A 234 -4.02 -10.70 8.42
CA PHE A 234 -3.67 -12.02 8.93
C PHE A 234 -2.48 -11.92 9.87
N GLN A 235 -2.68 -12.39 11.08
CA GLN A 235 -1.59 -12.59 12.04
C GLN A 235 -1.01 -13.99 11.85
N ILE A 236 0.32 -14.05 11.75
CA ILE A 236 1.05 -15.29 11.72
C ILE A 236 1.60 -15.51 13.13
N GLY A 237 0.96 -16.46 13.83
CA GLY A 237 1.35 -16.82 15.18
C GLY A 237 2.54 -17.78 15.22
#